data_6137f0d9d4802abcf101dfb143916616
#
_entry.id   6137f0d9d4802abcf101dfb143916616
#
_cell.length_a   1.000
_cell.length_b   1.000
_cell.length_c   1.000
_cell.angle_alpha   90.00
_cell.angle_beta   90.00
_cell.angle_gamma   90.00
#
_symmetry.space_group_name_H-M   'P 1'
#
loop_
_entity.id
_entity.type
_entity.pdbx_description
1 polymer ?
#
loop_
_entity_poly.entity_id
_entity_poly.type
_entity_poly.pdbx_seq_one_letter_code
_entity_poly.pdbx_strand_id
1 'polypeptide(L)'
;MAISQRLAPTLSTNTWFAMRLVLFCVVSTQLALAQTKPAPVLPDRLPDSYQIYSLLMPGQVFTDMDSGQPWAISNTTINEDDMNPKLAPEATLQPPEDNPGAFNEAVTDYNQRKKERLVLTRRFKLDRPYVLMGPADTAQLRATHTSMNATSDMQDTYGDYLGITYFSEVYFNVAQTAALVYVLDWCGNLCSQAEWIYLEKQNGTWVRRSGKAPAQT
;
A
#
# COMPACT_ATOMS: atom_id res chain seq x y z
N MET A 1 -4.82 -84.69 -9.78
CA MET A 1 -5.04 -85.32 -11.10
C MET A 1 -4.46 -84.33 -12.11
N ALA A 2 -3.34 -84.66 -12.54
CA ALA A 2 -2.91 -85.16 -13.85
C ALA A 2 -2.78 -83.99 -14.82
N ILE A 3 -1.59 -83.63 -15.11
CA ILE A 3 -0.70 -84.06 -16.24
C ILE A 3 -0.87 -82.99 -17.36
N SER A 4 0.09 -82.34 -17.80
CA SER A 4 1.37 -82.64 -18.40
C SER A 4 1.54 -81.83 -19.71
N GLN A 5 2.68 -81.36 -19.89
CA GLN A 5 3.67 -81.39 -20.97
C GLN A 5 3.60 -80.27 -22.00
N ARG A 6 4.68 -79.49 -21.99
CA ARG A 6 5.85 -79.47 -22.92
C ARG A 6 5.50 -79.27 -24.42
N LEU A 7 6.09 -78.21 -24.99
CA LEU A 7 7.28 -78.29 -25.85
C LEU A 7 7.64 -76.94 -26.47
N ALA A 8 8.86 -76.58 -26.33
CA ALA A 8 9.62 -75.73 -27.22
C ALA A 8 10.20 -76.62 -28.34
N PRO A 9 10.96 -76.15 -29.30
CA PRO A 9 11.48 -74.86 -29.70
C PRO A 9 11.34 -74.61 -31.25
N THR A 10 11.77 -73.51 -31.77
CA THR A 10 12.79 -73.45 -32.85
C THR A 10 13.24 -72.03 -33.14
N LEU A 11 14.54 -71.86 -33.13
CA LEU A 11 15.26 -70.72 -33.72
C LEU A 11 15.01 -70.65 -35.24
N SER A 12 14.88 -69.41 -35.74
CA SER A 12 15.25 -69.10 -37.13
C SER A 12 15.88 -67.74 -37.18
N THR A 13 17.17 -67.76 -37.35
CA THR A 13 18.03 -66.67 -37.78
C THR A 13 17.61 -66.20 -39.15
N ASN A 14 17.33 -64.91 -39.29
CA ASN A 14 17.54 -64.20 -40.51
C ASN A 14 17.97 -62.75 -40.26
N THR A 15 19.24 -62.56 -40.42
CA THR A 15 19.92 -61.30 -40.59
C THR A 15 19.41 -60.60 -41.85
N TRP A 16 18.78 -59.47 -41.63
CA TRP A 16 18.68 -58.44 -42.69
C TRP A 16 19.13 -57.11 -42.14
N PHE A 17 20.32 -56.70 -42.59
CA PHE A 17 20.79 -55.34 -42.52
C PHE A 17 19.75 -54.41 -43.17
N ALA A 18 19.11 -53.60 -42.40
CA ALA A 18 18.38 -52.43 -42.86
C ALA A 18 18.98 -51.21 -42.17
N MET A 19 19.87 -50.59 -42.87
CA MET A 19 20.47 -49.31 -42.62
C MET A 19 19.33 -48.28 -42.57
N ARG A 20 18.82 -47.98 -41.36
CA ARG A 20 17.88 -46.88 -41.14
C ARG A 20 18.67 -45.62 -40.92
N LEU A 21 18.64 -44.81 -41.96
CA LEU A 21 19.04 -43.40 -42.00
C LEU A 21 18.23 -42.66 -40.88
N VAL A 22 18.85 -42.38 -39.77
CA VAL A 22 18.23 -41.55 -38.72
C VAL A 22 18.38 -40.10 -39.18
N LEU A 23 17.30 -39.61 -39.77
CA LEU A 23 17.13 -38.20 -40.10
C LEU A 23 17.00 -37.43 -38.76
N PHE A 24 18.07 -36.85 -38.28
CA PHE A 24 18.02 -35.92 -37.16
C PHE A 24 17.31 -34.64 -37.64
N CYS A 25 16.02 -34.57 -37.42
CA CYS A 25 15.31 -33.28 -37.43
C CYS A 25 15.77 -32.49 -36.23
N VAL A 26 16.77 -31.65 -36.41
CA VAL A 26 17.13 -30.58 -35.49
C VAL A 26 16.00 -29.57 -35.57
N VAL A 27 14.98 -29.74 -34.74
CA VAL A 27 13.99 -28.68 -34.46
C VAL A 27 14.72 -27.63 -33.69
N SER A 28 15.23 -26.64 -34.41
CA SER A 28 15.72 -25.39 -33.79
C SER A 28 14.54 -24.68 -33.18
N THR A 29 14.24 -24.97 -31.91
CA THR A 29 13.40 -24.14 -31.06
C THR A 29 14.13 -22.81 -30.86
N GLN A 30 13.89 -21.87 -31.76
CA GLN A 30 14.16 -20.47 -31.48
C GLN A 30 13.25 -20.08 -30.32
N LEU A 31 13.77 -20.14 -29.07
CA LEU A 31 13.19 -19.39 -27.97
C LEU A 31 13.26 -17.92 -28.39
N ALA A 32 12.15 -17.41 -28.89
CA ALA A 32 11.93 -15.99 -28.98
C ALA A 32 11.97 -15.48 -27.52
N LEU A 33 13.13 -15.02 -27.08
CA LEU A 33 13.24 -14.18 -25.90
C LEU A 33 12.36 -12.97 -26.19
N ALA A 34 11.10 -13.05 -25.76
CA ALA A 34 10.25 -11.88 -25.68
C ALA A 34 11.03 -10.87 -24.84
N GLN A 35 11.63 -9.88 -25.51
CA GLN A 35 12.19 -8.72 -24.84
C GLN A 35 11.00 -8.05 -24.16
N THR A 36 10.79 -8.38 -22.90
CA THR A 36 9.89 -7.63 -22.04
C THR A 36 10.41 -6.20 -22.05
N LYS A 37 9.67 -5.32 -22.73
CA LYS A 37 9.93 -3.88 -22.68
C LYS A 37 10.11 -3.53 -21.20
N PRO A 38 11.25 -2.94 -20.79
CA PRO A 38 11.44 -2.60 -19.40
C PRO A 38 10.23 -1.78 -18.96
N ALA A 39 9.63 -2.17 -17.84
CA ALA A 39 8.53 -1.41 -17.27
C ALA A 39 8.98 0.06 -17.17
N PRO A 40 8.11 1.02 -17.51
CA PRO A 40 8.47 2.41 -17.36
C PRO A 40 8.92 2.63 -15.92
N VAL A 41 10.12 3.19 -15.75
CA VAL A 41 10.61 3.58 -14.43
C VAL A 41 9.66 4.68 -13.96
N LEU A 42 8.74 4.33 -13.08
CA LEU A 42 7.87 5.32 -12.46
C LEU A 42 8.77 6.27 -11.66
N PRO A 43 8.49 7.59 -11.72
CA PRO A 43 9.23 8.55 -10.91
C PRO A 43 9.23 8.12 -9.44
N ASP A 44 10.33 8.37 -8.73
CA ASP A 44 10.40 8.10 -7.30
C ASP A 44 9.34 8.95 -6.58
N ARG A 45 8.31 8.27 -6.07
CA ARG A 45 7.17 8.91 -5.38
C ARG A 45 7.50 9.28 -3.94
N LEU A 46 8.52 8.66 -3.36
CA LEU A 46 8.82 8.80 -1.94
C LEU A 46 9.11 10.23 -1.49
N PRO A 47 9.89 11.05 -2.22
CA PRO A 47 10.15 12.42 -1.80
C PRO A 47 8.86 13.26 -1.67
N ASP A 48 7.98 13.17 -2.66
CA ASP A 48 6.71 13.89 -2.67
C ASP A 48 5.74 13.35 -1.60
N SER A 49 5.69 12.02 -1.40
CA SER A 49 4.89 11.42 -0.34
C SER A 49 5.27 11.96 1.04
N TYR A 50 6.58 12.02 1.36
CA TYR A 50 7.04 12.56 2.64
C TYR A 50 6.86 14.08 2.78
N GLN A 51 6.87 14.84 1.70
CA GLN A 51 6.48 16.26 1.74
C GLN A 51 5.00 16.40 2.10
N ILE A 52 4.13 15.59 1.49
CA ILE A 52 2.68 15.57 1.76
C ILE A 52 2.42 15.14 3.21
N TYR A 53 2.99 14.02 3.65
CA TYR A 53 2.82 13.58 5.04
C TYR A 53 3.29 14.64 6.04
N SER A 54 4.42 15.30 5.78
CA SER A 54 4.93 16.36 6.63
C SER A 54 4.03 17.61 6.65
N LEU A 55 3.42 17.93 5.51
CA LEU A 55 2.46 19.05 5.40
C LEU A 55 1.18 18.78 6.20
N LEU A 56 0.78 17.51 6.32
CA LEU A 56 -0.47 17.11 6.96
C LEU A 56 -0.32 16.82 8.45
N MET A 57 0.90 16.88 8.97
CA MET A 57 1.18 16.78 10.41
C MET A 57 1.29 18.17 11.07
N PRO A 58 0.75 18.34 12.29
CA PRO A 58 -0.09 17.40 13.02
C PRO A 58 -1.43 17.18 12.33
N GLY A 59 -2.04 16.01 12.53
CA GLY A 59 -3.41 15.78 12.09
C GLY A 59 -4.37 16.78 12.73
N GLN A 60 -5.53 16.98 12.14
CA GLN A 60 -6.49 18.03 12.56
C GLN A 60 -6.89 17.95 14.03
N VAL A 61 -7.03 16.71 14.55
CA VAL A 61 -7.45 16.50 15.94
C VAL A 61 -6.42 17.01 16.93
N PHE A 62 -5.13 17.05 16.57
CA PHE A 62 -4.03 17.41 17.48
C PHE A 62 -3.57 18.85 17.35
N THR A 63 -4.12 19.61 16.40
CA THR A 63 -3.65 20.98 16.10
C THR A 63 -3.74 21.90 17.31
N ASP A 64 -4.82 21.76 18.10
CA ASP A 64 -5.09 22.60 19.27
C ASP A 64 -4.57 22.00 20.60
N MET A 65 -3.93 20.82 20.53
CA MET A 65 -3.45 20.10 21.70
C MET A 65 -1.93 20.23 21.81
N ASP A 66 -1.45 21.13 22.63
CA ASP A 66 -0.02 21.26 22.93
C ASP A 66 0.35 20.54 24.22
N SER A 67 0.78 19.29 24.12
CA SER A 67 1.28 18.51 25.24
C SER A 67 2.80 18.60 25.40
N GLY A 68 3.51 19.19 24.44
CA GLY A 68 4.98 19.12 24.39
C GLY A 68 5.55 17.75 24.03
N GLN A 69 4.69 16.73 23.90
CA GLN A 69 5.09 15.36 23.59
C GLN A 69 5.40 15.17 22.09
N PRO A 70 6.23 14.18 21.73
CA PRO A 70 6.46 13.84 20.34
C PRO A 70 5.16 13.39 19.63
N TRP A 71 5.08 13.67 18.33
CA TRP A 71 4.00 13.10 17.53
C TRP A 71 4.14 11.58 17.37
N ALA A 72 3.07 10.84 17.60
CA ALA A 72 3.04 9.42 17.28
C ALA A 72 2.47 9.21 15.88
N ILE A 73 3.20 8.49 15.02
CA ILE A 73 2.83 8.17 13.65
C ILE A 73 2.96 6.67 13.48
N SER A 74 1.97 6.01 12.88
CA SER A 74 2.10 4.60 12.52
C SER A 74 3.28 4.41 11.56
N ASN A 75 4.11 3.40 11.80
CA ASN A 75 5.23 3.09 10.90
C ASN A 75 4.81 2.32 9.64
N THR A 76 3.52 2.07 9.46
CA THR A 76 2.97 1.39 8.29
C THR A 76 1.75 2.15 7.80
N THR A 77 1.66 2.34 6.49
CA THR A 77 0.46 2.94 5.89
C THR A 77 -0.75 2.03 6.08
N ILE A 78 -1.92 2.64 6.24
CA ILE A 78 -3.19 1.93 6.18
C ILE A 78 -3.62 1.75 4.73
N ASN A 79 -4.39 0.71 4.46
CA ASN A 79 -4.93 0.39 3.14
C ASN A 79 -6.47 0.28 3.18
N GLU A 80 -7.09 -0.10 2.06
CA GLU A 80 -8.54 -0.24 1.94
C GLU A 80 -9.16 -1.12 3.05
N ASP A 81 -8.46 -2.16 3.50
CA ASP A 81 -8.97 -3.09 4.51
C ASP A 81 -9.07 -2.45 5.91
N ASP A 82 -8.34 -1.37 6.17
CA ASP A 82 -8.37 -0.62 7.43
C ASP A 82 -9.40 0.52 7.38
N MET A 83 -9.87 0.89 6.20
CA MET A 83 -10.75 2.02 5.99
C MET A 83 -12.21 1.57 5.95
N ASN A 84 -13.12 2.49 6.26
CA ASN A 84 -14.52 2.25 5.98
C ASN A 84 -14.74 2.29 4.44
N PRO A 85 -15.26 1.21 3.83
CA PRO A 85 -15.44 1.17 2.37
C PRO A 85 -16.43 2.23 1.84
N LYS A 86 -17.26 2.81 2.70
CA LYS A 86 -18.13 3.94 2.33
C LYS A 86 -17.39 5.28 2.22
N LEU A 87 -16.13 5.30 2.63
CA LEU A 87 -15.26 6.48 2.58
C LEU A 87 -14.26 6.39 1.42
N ALA A 88 -14.62 5.81 0.29
CA ALA A 88 -13.81 5.91 -0.92
C ALA A 88 -13.66 7.37 -1.36
N PRO A 89 -12.53 7.77 -1.96
CA PRO A 89 -12.29 9.17 -2.31
C PRO A 89 -13.41 9.75 -3.20
N GLU A 90 -13.94 8.97 -4.12
CA GLU A 90 -15.03 9.38 -5.01
C GLU A 90 -16.37 9.61 -4.28
N ALA A 91 -16.55 8.97 -3.13
CA ALA A 91 -17.76 9.12 -2.31
C ALA A 91 -17.69 10.33 -1.37
N THR A 92 -16.49 10.81 -1.07
CA THR A 92 -16.24 11.85 -0.06
C THR A 92 -15.73 13.16 -0.62
N LEU A 93 -15.12 13.13 -1.81
CA LEU A 93 -14.56 14.30 -2.47
C LEU A 93 -15.20 14.54 -3.83
N GLN A 94 -15.34 15.80 -4.19
CA GLN A 94 -15.69 16.19 -5.56
C GLN A 94 -14.43 16.61 -6.30
N PRO A 95 -14.29 16.23 -7.60
CA PRO A 95 -13.21 16.73 -8.42
C PRO A 95 -13.25 18.27 -8.47
N PRO A 96 -12.10 18.96 -8.43
CA PRO A 96 -12.05 20.39 -8.67
C PRO A 96 -12.58 20.72 -10.07
N GLU A 97 -13.35 21.80 -10.19
CA GLU A 97 -13.93 22.21 -11.48
C GLU A 97 -12.84 22.60 -12.51
N ASP A 98 -11.74 23.16 -12.02
CA ASP A 98 -10.62 23.63 -12.84
C ASP A 98 -9.64 22.51 -13.25
N ASN A 99 -9.64 21.37 -12.57
CA ASN A 99 -8.70 20.27 -12.87
C ASN A 99 -9.29 18.87 -12.52
N PRO A 100 -10.45 18.50 -13.07
CA PRO A 100 -11.07 17.20 -12.75
C PRO A 100 -10.25 16.01 -13.27
N GLY A 101 -9.49 16.20 -14.35
CA GLY A 101 -8.66 15.15 -14.95
C GLY A 101 -7.58 14.64 -13.99
N ALA A 102 -6.84 15.54 -13.36
CA ALA A 102 -5.78 15.17 -12.40
C ALA A 102 -6.33 14.46 -11.17
N PHE A 103 -7.51 14.87 -10.68
CA PHE A 103 -8.21 14.17 -9.61
C PHE A 103 -8.56 12.73 -10.02
N ASN A 104 -9.18 12.54 -11.19
CA ASN A 104 -9.59 11.22 -11.67
C ASN A 104 -8.39 10.30 -11.92
N GLU A 105 -7.25 10.82 -12.36
CA GLU A 105 -6.00 10.05 -12.46
C GLU A 105 -5.51 9.59 -11.09
N ALA A 106 -5.54 10.44 -10.07
CA ALA A 106 -5.17 10.08 -8.70
C ALA A 106 -6.12 9.02 -8.09
N VAL A 107 -7.42 9.11 -8.37
CA VAL A 107 -8.41 8.08 -8.04
C VAL A 107 -8.11 6.77 -8.77
N THR A 108 -7.67 6.84 -10.01
CA THR A 108 -7.25 5.64 -10.75
C THR A 108 -6.03 4.96 -10.10
N ASP A 109 -5.03 5.74 -9.67
CA ASP A 109 -3.87 5.22 -8.94
C ASP A 109 -4.29 4.59 -7.59
N TYR A 110 -5.22 5.24 -6.87
CA TYR A 110 -5.83 4.64 -5.67
C TYR A 110 -6.44 3.28 -5.98
N ASN A 111 -7.30 3.18 -6.97
CA ASN A 111 -8.00 1.93 -7.30
C ASN A 111 -7.05 0.80 -7.70
N GLN A 112 -5.89 1.13 -8.25
CA GLN A 112 -4.85 0.14 -8.60
C GLN A 112 -4.04 -0.32 -7.38
N ARG A 113 -3.83 0.56 -6.39
CA ARG A 113 -2.86 0.35 -5.31
C ARG A 113 -3.48 0.34 -3.90
N LYS A 114 -4.77 0.47 -3.76
CA LYS A 114 -5.50 0.61 -2.49
C LYS A 114 -5.31 -0.54 -1.49
N LYS A 115 -4.73 -1.66 -1.94
CA LYS A 115 -4.39 -2.80 -1.08
C LYS A 115 -2.93 -2.83 -0.65
N GLU A 116 -2.10 -1.97 -1.20
CA GLU A 116 -0.68 -1.91 -0.87
C GLU A 116 -0.49 -1.27 0.51
N ARG A 117 0.63 -1.62 1.14
CA ARG A 117 1.10 -1.01 2.39
C ARG A 117 2.58 -0.69 2.28
N LEU A 118 2.96 0.48 2.74
CA LEU A 118 4.35 0.91 2.83
C LEU A 118 4.81 0.95 4.28
N VAL A 119 6.05 0.56 4.51
CA VAL A 119 6.73 0.83 5.77
C VAL A 119 7.30 2.24 5.71
N LEU A 120 6.85 3.09 6.64
CA LEU A 120 7.31 4.47 6.76
C LEU A 120 8.64 4.52 7.52
N THR A 121 9.50 5.43 7.12
CA THR A 121 10.82 5.65 7.69
C THR A 121 10.98 7.07 8.20
N ARG A 122 12.08 7.38 8.91
CA ARG A 122 12.34 8.70 9.49
C ARG A 122 12.72 9.74 8.44
N ARG A 123 11.77 10.13 7.59
CA ARG A 123 11.93 11.15 6.53
C ARG A 123 10.97 12.33 6.64
N PHE A 124 10.12 12.35 7.66
CA PHE A 124 9.22 13.48 7.91
C PHE A 124 10.03 14.71 8.30
N LYS A 125 9.65 15.87 7.78
CA LYS A 125 10.21 17.17 8.12
C LYS A 125 9.19 17.91 8.98
N LEU A 126 9.27 17.73 10.29
CA LEU A 126 8.35 18.31 11.26
C LEU A 126 9.12 19.29 12.16
N ASP A 127 8.42 20.27 12.68
CA ASP A 127 8.91 21.23 13.65
C ASP A 127 9.00 20.68 15.08
N ARG A 128 8.37 19.53 15.31
CA ARG A 128 8.34 18.81 16.60
C ARG A 128 8.91 17.40 16.43
N PRO A 129 9.56 16.84 17.47
CA PRO A 129 9.96 15.44 17.48
C PRO A 129 8.78 14.49 17.21
N TYR A 130 9.06 13.37 16.59
CA TYR A 130 8.07 12.33 16.32
C TYR A 130 8.64 10.94 16.54
N VAL A 131 7.75 9.98 16.80
CA VAL A 131 8.07 8.55 16.85
C VAL A 131 7.26 7.81 15.82
N LEU A 132 7.91 6.82 15.19
CA LEU A 132 7.23 5.86 14.32
C LEU A 132 6.91 4.63 15.17
N MET A 133 5.62 4.37 15.37
CA MET A 133 5.13 3.27 16.19
C MET A 133 4.78 2.06 15.33
N GLY A 134 5.35 0.91 15.69
CA GLY A 134 5.00 -0.37 15.10
C GLY A 134 3.62 -0.85 15.56
N PRO A 135 3.12 -1.96 14.97
CA PRO A 135 1.80 -2.49 15.33
C PRO A 135 1.65 -2.84 16.81
N ALA A 136 2.72 -3.34 17.45
CA ALA A 136 2.70 -3.67 18.87
C ALA A 136 2.58 -2.43 19.75
N ASP A 137 3.41 -1.38 19.49
CA ASP A 137 3.36 -0.11 20.22
C ASP A 137 2.01 0.58 20.02
N THR A 138 1.51 0.57 18.79
CA THR A 138 0.19 1.11 18.45
C THR A 138 -0.92 0.43 19.23
N ALA A 139 -0.88 -0.91 19.33
CA ALA A 139 -1.88 -1.66 20.10
C ALA A 139 -1.82 -1.31 21.60
N GLN A 140 -0.63 -1.16 22.15
CA GLN A 140 -0.43 -0.78 23.55
C GLN A 140 -0.88 0.65 23.82
N LEU A 141 -0.52 1.61 22.96
CA LEU A 141 -0.99 2.98 23.05
C LEU A 141 -2.53 3.03 23.04
N ARG A 142 -3.17 2.32 22.10
CA ARG A 142 -4.63 2.27 22.04
C ARG A 142 -5.24 1.64 23.30
N ALA A 143 -4.65 0.57 23.81
CA ALA A 143 -5.10 -0.05 25.05
C ALA A 143 -4.96 0.89 26.26
N THR A 144 -3.87 1.68 26.35
CA THR A 144 -3.66 2.66 27.40
C THR A 144 -4.78 3.71 27.43
N HIS A 145 -5.20 4.19 26.27
CA HIS A 145 -6.23 5.23 26.16
C HIS A 145 -7.67 4.70 26.21
N THR A 146 -7.88 3.39 26.10
CA THR A 146 -9.23 2.81 26.07
C THR A 146 -9.55 1.93 27.28
N SER A 147 -8.55 1.44 27.99
CA SER A 147 -8.72 0.49 29.09
C SER A 147 -8.70 1.20 30.43
N MET A 148 -9.71 0.97 31.26
CA MET A 148 -9.67 1.36 32.68
C MET A 148 -8.65 0.56 33.50
N ASN A 149 -8.07 -0.50 32.92
CA ASN A 149 -7.08 -1.40 33.56
C ASN A 149 -5.70 -1.30 32.92
N ALA A 150 -5.35 -0.15 32.31
CA ALA A 150 -4.00 0.08 31.84
C ALA A 150 -3.00 -0.04 33.00
N THR A 151 -1.94 -0.81 32.77
CA THR A 151 -0.89 -1.00 33.79
C THR A 151 -0.08 0.30 33.97
N SER A 152 0.61 0.46 35.13
CA SER A 152 1.49 1.60 35.36
C SER A 152 2.54 1.76 34.26
N ASP A 153 3.18 0.65 33.86
CA ASP A 153 4.20 0.65 32.80
C ASP A 153 3.65 1.15 31.44
N MET A 154 2.39 0.81 31.13
CA MET A 154 1.71 1.32 29.93
C MET A 154 1.42 2.82 30.05
N GLN A 155 0.99 3.28 31.21
CA GLN A 155 0.76 4.70 31.48
C GLN A 155 2.07 5.50 31.42
N ASP A 156 3.14 4.99 32.00
CA ASP A 156 4.45 5.63 31.99
C ASP A 156 5.05 5.71 30.57
N THR A 157 4.71 4.75 29.70
CA THR A 157 5.27 4.69 28.34
C THR A 157 4.41 5.41 27.32
N TYR A 158 3.07 5.29 27.41
CA TYR A 158 2.14 5.74 26.36
C TYR A 158 1.13 6.78 26.83
N GLY A 159 0.99 7.00 28.14
CA GLY A 159 -0.08 7.86 28.71
C GLY A 159 -0.01 9.32 28.26
N ASP A 160 1.20 9.80 28.01
CA ASP A 160 1.42 11.20 27.62
C ASP A 160 1.18 11.48 26.13
N TYR A 161 1.14 10.45 25.26
CA TYR A 161 0.82 10.64 23.85
C TYR A 161 -0.65 11.02 23.70
N LEU A 162 -0.92 12.04 22.91
CA LEU A 162 -2.30 12.50 22.63
C LEU A 162 -3.10 11.49 21.81
N GLY A 163 -2.42 10.67 21.03
CA GLY A 163 -2.99 9.68 20.12
C GLY A 163 -1.99 9.30 19.04
N ILE A 164 -2.48 8.81 17.92
CA ILE A 164 -1.64 8.37 16.81
C ILE A 164 -2.25 8.75 15.46
N THR A 165 -1.42 9.21 14.54
CA THR A 165 -1.80 9.48 13.15
C THR A 165 -1.42 8.31 12.25
N TYR A 166 -2.35 7.93 11.38
CA TYR A 166 -2.16 6.94 10.33
C TYR A 166 -2.33 7.61 8.97
N PHE A 167 -1.49 7.24 8.03
CA PHE A 167 -1.59 7.66 6.64
C PHE A 167 -1.88 6.48 5.73
N SER A 168 -2.65 6.67 4.66
CA SER A 168 -2.61 5.77 3.52
C SER A 168 -1.32 6.00 2.72
N GLU A 169 -1.09 5.19 1.68
CA GLU A 169 -0.20 5.61 0.62
C GLU A 169 -0.67 6.92 0.00
N VAL A 170 0.24 7.64 -0.65
CA VAL A 170 -0.10 8.81 -1.46
C VAL A 170 -0.34 8.34 -2.89
N TYR A 171 -1.53 8.60 -3.40
CA TYR A 171 -1.96 8.22 -4.74
C TYR A 171 -1.84 9.44 -5.65
N PHE A 172 -1.04 9.32 -6.70
CA PHE A 172 -0.70 10.44 -7.56
C PHE A 172 -1.38 10.36 -8.93
N ASN A 173 -1.61 11.51 -9.54
CA ASN A 173 -1.81 11.55 -10.97
C ASN A 173 -0.51 11.22 -11.72
N VAL A 174 -0.59 10.94 -13.02
CA VAL A 174 0.56 10.50 -13.85
C VAL A 174 1.70 11.52 -13.81
N ALA A 175 1.39 12.80 -13.79
CA ALA A 175 2.38 13.90 -13.77
C ALA A 175 2.97 14.19 -12.38
N GLN A 176 2.48 13.55 -11.30
CA GLN A 176 2.82 13.85 -9.90
C GLN A 176 2.64 15.33 -9.54
N THR A 177 1.57 15.92 -10.03
CA THR A 177 1.15 17.30 -9.74
C THR A 177 -0.13 17.36 -8.92
N ALA A 178 -0.80 16.22 -8.76
CA ALA A 178 -1.99 16.05 -7.93
C ALA A 178 -1.89 14.76 -7.14
N ALA A 179 -2.45 14.74 -5.95
CA ALA A 179 -2.36 13.62 -5.03
C ALA A 179 -3.62 13.47 -4.18
N LEU A 180 -3.92 12.22 -3.81
CA LEU A 180 -4.90 11.83 -2.81
C LEU A 180 -4.19 11.11 -1.67
N VAL A 181 -4.59 11.38 -0.45
CA VAL A 181 -4.13 10.67 0.74
C VAL A 181 -5.26 10.61 1.77
N TYR A 182 -5.37 9.49 2.45
CA TYR A 182 -6.26 9.34 3.60
C TYR A 182 -5.48 9.51 4.88
N VAL A 183 -6.01 10.31 5.79
CA VAL A 183 -5.44 10.54 7.11
C VAL A 183 -6.46 10.11 8.15
N LEU A 184 -6.01 9.34 9.12
CA LEU A 184 -6.79 8.96 10.29
C LEU A 184 -6.03 9.36 11.55
N ASP A 185 -6.59 10.29 12.30
CA ASP A 185 -6.15 10.64 13.65
C ASP A 185 -6.99 9.88 14.66
N TRP A 186 -6.32 9.17 15.55
CA TRP A 186 -6.99 8.45 16.64
C TRP A 186 -6.45 8.91 18.00
N CYS A 187 -7.35 9.33 18.89
CA CYS A 187 -7.05 9.82 20.24
C CYS A 187 -7.93 9.16 21.32
N GLY A 188 -8.57 8.05 21.01
CA GLY A 188 -9.46 7.31 21.91
C GLY A 188 -10.76 6.90 21.23
N ASN A 189 -11.62 6.19 21.97
CA ASN A 189 -12.85 5.60 21.41
C ASN A 189 -13.85 6.60 20.86
N LEU A 190 -13.87 7.82 21.37
CA LEU A 190 -14.81 8.88 20.98
C LEU A 190 -14.09 10.08 20.34
N CYS A 191 -12.85 9.91 20.02
CA CYS A 191 -11.96 10.95 19.54
C CYS A 191 -11.16 10.40 18.35
N SER A 192 -11.80 10.24 17.22
CA SER A 192 -11.10 9.90 15.97
C SER A 192 -11.69 10.68 14.83
N GLN A 193 -10.84 11.14 13.95
CA GLN A 193 -11.21 11.82 12.72
C GLN A 193 -10.47 11.19 11.56
N ALA A 194 -11.19 10.99 10.47
CA ALA A 194 -10.60 10.42 9.27
C ALA A 194 -11.16 11.15 8.04
N GLU A 195 -10.27 11.47 7.12
CA GLU A 195 -10.64 12.19 5.91
C GLU A 195 -9.74 11.85 4.72
N TRP A 196 -10.31 11.95 3.52
CA TRP A 196 -9.55 12.05 2.30
C TRP A 196 -9.14 13.49 2.05
N ILE A 197 -7.89 13.67 1.65
CA ILE A 197 -7.32 14.98 1.34
C ILE A 197 -6.83 14.95 -0.10
N TYR A 198 -7.30 15.91 -0.90
CA TYR A 198 -6.80 16.15 -2.23
C TYR A 198 -5.82 17.33 -2.20
N LEU A 199 -4.69 17.15 -2.86
CA LEU A 199 -3.62 18.14 -2.94
C LEU A 199 -3.21 18.36 -4.40
N GLU A 200 -2.78 19.59 -4.70
CA GLU A 200 -2.15 19.92 -5.97
C GLU A 200 -0.81 20.63 -5.74
N LYS A 201 0.13 20.40 -6.65
CA LYS A 201 1.41 21.07 -6.62
C LYS A 201 1.31 22.43 -7.29
N GLN A 202 1.45 23.50 -6.53
CA GLN A 202 1.45 24.88 -7.00
C GLN A 202 2.85 25.48 -6.84
N ASN A 203 3.47 25.91 -7.93
CA ASN A 203 4.83 26.44 -7.94
C ASN A 203 5.86 25.52 -7.24
N GLY A 204 5.71 24.21 -7.42
CA GLY A 204 6.58 23.20 -6.82
C GLY A 204 6.28 22.83 -5.36
N THR A 205 5.27 23.44 -4.75
CA THR A 205 4.85 23.19 -3.36
C THR A 205 3.48 22.51 -3.33
N TRP A 206 3.32 21.51 -2.49
CA TRP A 206 2.04 20.85 -2.29
C TRP A 206 1.10 21.72 -1.48
N VAL A 207 -0.12 21.89 -1.98
CA VAL A 207 -1.18 22.70 -1.38
C VAL A 207 -2.45 21.88 -1.28
N ARG A 208 -3.08 21.90 -0.11
CA ARG A 208 -4.39 21.28 0.08
C ARG A 208 -5.44 22.02 -0.75
N ARG A 209 -6.21 21.25 -1.51
CA ARG A 209 -7.37 21.79 -2.24
C ARG A 209 -8.63 21.37 -1.52
N SER A 210 -9.48 22.33 -1.21
CA SER A 210 -10.79 22.02 -0.64
C SER A 210 -11.67 21.39 -1.71
N GLY A 211 -11.73 20.05 -1.72
CA GLY A 211 -12.82 19.34 -2.36
C GLY A 211 -14.09 19.63 -1.53
N LYS A 212 -15.12 20.23 -2.11
CA LYS A 212 -16.41 20.30 -1.44
C LYS A 212 -16.91 18.86 -1.24
N ALA A 213 -17.35 18.54 -0.03
CA ALA A 213 -18.08 17.30 0.16
C ALA A 213 -19.29 17.28 -0.78
N PRO A 214 -19.63 16.11 -1.38
CA PRO A 214 -20.85 16.01 -2.19
C PRO A 214 -22.04 16.46 -1.33
N ALA A 215 -22.91 17.27 -1.92
CA ALA A 215 -24.12 17.70 -1.24
C ALA A 215 -24.91 16.45 -0.78
N GLN A 216 -25.14 16.32 0.51
CA GLN A 216 -25.99 15.25 1.03
C GLN A 216 -27.42 15.51 0.53
N THR A 217 -27.91 14.67 -0.37
CA THR A 217 -29.29 14.65 -0.85
C THR A 217 -30.15 13.75 0.03
#